data_9e314916c5709b459918bbe4e1fb4ac4
#
_entry.id   9e314916c5709b459918bbe4e1fb4ac4
#
_cell.length_a   1.000
_cell.length_b   1.000
_cell.length_c   1.000
_cell.angle_alpha   90.00
_cell.angle_beta   90.00
_cell.angle_gamma   90.00
#
_symmetry.space_group_name_H-M   'P 1'
#
loop_
_entity.id
_entity.type
_entity.pdbx_description
1 polymer ?
#
loop_
_entity_poly.entity_id
_entity_poly.type
_entity_poly.pdbx_seq_one_letter_code
_entity_poly.pdbx_strand_id
1 'polypeptide(L)'
;MSKTYRAWNPRQSWLLPPSPQDWLPQEDLVYFLMDVVESLDISSITAVYEKNDQGFPPFHPRMMLCLLIYSYAMGVRSSRQIARHCQRDVGWRVIVGDDIPDFRTISGFRKMHVSAFSALFLEVLGICQAAGLVKLGHLVLDGSKVKANASRHKAMSYGRMVAEELRLKGEIATLLREAESQDASEDALLGAADQAHKLPQELARRETRLKQIQKAKALLEARYKSMAESKPVIEEQASGMGSQRDENNDPSTGSAVQAAESAAEDPSEVSQGAGSEATVPDKAQINFTDPESRIMRASNKGWDQCGNAQVVVDSAHQIIVAADVTHQANDVRQVLPMMAQAQKNVGEANRIEKASMDAGYFSETNVQWMESRGIDAYVATGRLKHGEPLSSAPRESVTEAMSIKHSMFHGRGQGHLRTT
;
A
#
# COMPACT_ATOMS: atom_id res chain seq x y z
N MET A 1 29.02 56.55 16.63
CA MET A 1 28.41 56.45 15.27
C MET A 1 27.36 55.41 15.28
N SER A 2 26.12 55.75 14.92
CA SER A 2 25.04 54.75 14.81
C SER A 2 25.25 53.88 13.58
N LYS A 3 25.01 52.59 13.69
CA LYS A 3 25.14 51.61 12.61
C LYS A 3 24.03 51.84 11.57
N THR A 4 24.41 51.99 10.29
CA THR A 4 23.47 52.16 9.20
C THR A 4 22.96 50.78 8.76
N TYR A 5 21.65 50.57 8.69
CA TYR A 5 21.00 49.35 8.22
C TYR A 5 20.60 49.49 6.74
N ARG A 6 20.54 48.37 6.04
CA ARG A 6 20.00 48.35 4.67
C ARG A 6 18.51 48.73 4.68
N ALA A 7 18.03 49.42 3.64
CA ALA A 7 16.63 49.77 3.51
C ALA A 7 15.75 48.47 3.46
N TRP A 8 14.68 48.46 4.23
CA TRP A 8 13.71 47.39 4.30
C TRP A 8 12.32 47.95 4.09
N ASN A 9 11.79 47.77 2.85
CA ASN A 9 10.48 48.26 2.43
C ASN A 9 9.57 47.08 2.01
N PRO A 10 9.04 46.28 2.95
CA PRO A 10 8.25 45.08 2.63
C PRO A 10 6.91 45.36 1.94
N ARG A 11 6.48 46.63 1.92
CA ARG A 11 5.21 47.07 1.28
C ARG A 11 5.47 47.83 -0.03
N GLN A 12 6.66 47.83 -0.57
CA GLN A 12 6.95 48.47 -1.84
C GLN A 12 6.23 47.73 -2.97
N SER A 13 5.46 48.45 -3.75
CA SER A 13 4.85 47.95 -4.98
C SER A 13 5.84 48.03 -6.13
N TRP A 14 5.91 46.97 -6.90
CA TRP A 14 6.73 46.91 -8.11
C TRP A 14 5.90 47.42 -9.30
N LEU A 15 6.50 48.27 -10.14
CA LEU A 15 5.84 48.75 -11.36
C LEU A 15 5.64 47.64 -12.40
N LEU A 16 6.62 46.75 -12.50
CA LEU A 16 6.55 45.50 -13.28
C LEU A 16 6.87 44.33 -12.31
N PRO A 17 5.98 43.37 -12.18
CA PRO A 17 6.26 42.19 -11.37
C PRO A 17 7.42 41.39 -12.00
N PRO A 18 8.37 40.84 -11.21
CA PRO A 18 9.41 39.98 -11.75
C PRO A 18 8.77 38.73 -12.38
N SER A 19 9.44 38.19 -13.42
CA SER A 19 9.05 36.91 -13.98
C SER A 19 9.16 35.81 -12.91
N PRO A 20 8.25 34.82 -12.86
CA PRO A 20 8.42 33.67 -11.99
C PRO A 20 9.79 32.99 -12.12
N GLN A 21 10.40 33.02 -13.31
CA GLN A 21 11.74 32.50 -13.56
C GLN A 21 12.83 33.27 -12.83
N ASP A 22 12.59 34.52 -12.46
CA ASP A 22 13.57 35.34 -11.71
C ASP A 22 13.56 35.05 -10.20
N TRP A 23 12.59 34.24 -9.73
CA TRP A 23 12.37 33.98 -8.31
C TRP A 23 13.19 32.81 -7.78
N LEU A 24 13.58 31.85 -8.65
CA LEU A 24 14.34 30.67 -8.29
C LEU A 24 15.66 30.61 -9.06
N PRO A 25 16.74 30.04 -8.46
CA PRO A 25 17.94 29.70 -9.19
C PRO A 25 17.64 28.75 -10.37
N GLN A 26 18.45 28.87 -11.46
CA GLN A 26 18.23 28.02 -12.64
C GLN A 26 18.41 26.51 -12.37
N GLU A 27 19.22 26.16 -11.36
CA GLU A 27 19.47 24.78 -10.93
C GLU A 27 18.41 24.28 -9.93
N ASP A 28 17.31 25.01 -9.70
CA ASP A 28 16.27 24.59 -8.77
C ASP A 28 15.58 23.31 -9.27
N LEU A 29 15.22 22.45 -8.32
CA LEU A 29 14.51 21.18 -8.57
C LEU A 29 13.24 21.37 -9.42
N VAL A 30 12.57 22.50 -9.31
CA VAL A 30 11.38 22.83 -10.10
C VAL A 30 11.63 22.74 -11.59
N TYR A 31 12.69 23.39 -12.08
CA TYR A 31 13.01 23.39 -13.51
C TYR A 31 13.45 22.02 -14.00
N PHE A 32 14.27 21.32 -13.24
CA PHE A 32 14.64 19.93 -13.54
C PHE A 32 13.40 19.03 -13.68
N LEU A 33 12.44 19.14 -12.76
CA LEU A 33 11.21 18.33 -12.82
C LEU A 33 10.31 18.74 -13.99
N MET A 34 10.26 20.02 -14.34
CA MET A 34 9.51 20.47 -15.52
C MET A 34 10.07 19.83 -16.80
N ASP A 35 11.40 19.83 -16.97
CA ASP A 35 12.10 19.24 -18.12
C ASP A 35 11.87 17.71 -18.18
N VAL A 36 11.98 17.02 -17.03
CA VAL A 36 11.68 15.59 -16.95
C VAL A 36 10.23 15.30 -17.35
N VAL A 37 9.26 16.02 -16.80
CA VAL A 37 7.83 15.84 -17.10
C VAL A 37 7.52 16.16 -18.57
N GLU A 38 8.24 17.09 -19.17
CA GLU A 38 8.11 17.38 -20.61
C GLU A 38 8.52 16.21 -21.48
N SER A 39 9.54 15.47 -21.07
CA SER A 39 10.04 14.30 -21.80
C SER A 39 9.16 13.04 -21.67
N LEU A 40 8.25 12.97 -20.68
CA LEU A 40 7.40 11.80 -20.44
C LEU A 40 6.23 11.70 -21.42
N ASP A 41 5.88 10.49 -21.81
CA ASP A 41 4.64 10.23 -22.56
C ASP A 41 3.41 10.25 -21.63
N ILE A 42 2.64 11.30 -21.73
CA ILE A 42 1.40 11.48 -20.96
C ILE A 42 0.13 11.21 -21.77
N SER A 43 0.25 10.53 -22.91
CA SER A 43 -0.88 10.26 -23.83
C SER A 43 -2.03 9.53 -23.13
N SER A 44 -1.74 8.60 -22.22
CA SER A 44 -2.74 7.90 -21.42
C SER A 44 -3.52 8.81 -20.47
N ILE A 45 -2.94 9.93 -20.05
CA ILE A 45 -3.58 10.95 -19.22
C ILE A 45 -4.40 11.89 -20.09
N THR A 46 -3.82 12.40 -21.20
CA THR A 46 -4.50 13.36 -22.09
C THR A 46 -5.72 12.76 -22.78
N ALA A 47 -5.64 11.49 -23.18
CA ALA A 47 -6.76 10.77 -23.80
C ALA A 47 -8.04 10.72 -22.95
N VAL A 48 -7.94 10.89 -21.64
CA VAL A 48 -9.12 10.96 -20.76
C VAL A 48 -9.89 12.27 -20.97
N TYR A 49 -9.17 13.36 -21.23
CA TYR A 49 -9.75 14.70 -21.40
C TYR A 49 -10.25 14.93 -22.83
N GLU A 50 -9.62 14.30 -23.84
CA GLU A 50 -9.99 14.42 -25.26
C GLU A 50 -11.34 13.77 -25.58
N LYS A 51 -11.88 12.93 -24.71
CA LYS A 51 -13.18 12.27 -24.89
C LYS A 51 -14.38 13.22 -24.79
N ASN A 52 -14.23 14.39 -24.20
CA ASN A 52 -15.32 15.34 -23.95
C ASN A 52 -14.89 16.76 -24.29
N ASP A 53 -15.39 17.28 -25.39
CA ASP A 53 -15.16 18.68 -25.81
C ASP A 53 -16.04 19.68 -25.05
N GLN A 54 -16.93 19.23 -24.17
CA GLN A 54 -17.85 20.07 -23.42
C GLN A 54 -17.36 20.34 -22.00
N GLY A 55 -17.46 21.56 -21.57
CA GLY A 55 -17.15 21.98 -20.19
C GLY A 55 -16.04 23.02 -20.11
N PHE A 56 -15.66 23.38 -18.88
CA PHE A 56 -14.56 24.31 -18.61
C PHE A 56 -13.23 23.59 -18.93
N PRO A 57 -12.24 24.27 -19.56
CA PRO A 57 -10.94 23.68 -19.86
C PRO A 57 -10.28 23.09 -18.60
N PRO A 58 -9.79 21.85 -18.65
CA PRO A 58 -9.07 21.26 -17.53
C PRO A 58 -7.71 21.91 -17.34
N PHE A 59 -7.15 21.82 -16.13
CA PHE A 59 -5.75 22.16 -15.88
C PHE A 59 -4.83 21.31 -16.75
N HIS A 60 -3.73 21.91 -17.22
CA HIS A 60 -2.80 21.21 -18.09
C HIS A 60 -2.23 19.95 -17.39
N PRO A 61 -2.34 18.74 -17.98
CA PRO A 61 -1.94 17.50 -17.31
C PRO A 61 -0.46 17.46 -16.89
N ARG A 62 0.46 18.03 -17.71
CA ARG A 62 1.88 18.12 -17.35
C ARG A 62 2.10 18.98 -16.11
N MET A 63 1.39 20.12 -16.02
CA MET A 63 1.44 20.98 -14.83
C MET A 63 0.97 20.22 -13.59
N MET A 64 -0.16 19.50 -13.68
CA MET A 64 -0.69 18.71 -12.56
C MET A 64 0.23 17.57 -12.16
N LEU A 65 0.88 16.92 -13.12
CA LEU A 65 1.86 15.87 -12.86
C LEU A 65 3.12 16.43 -12.18
N CYS A 66 3.68 17.52 -12.73
CA CYS A 66 4.83 18.22 -12.15
C CYS A 66 4.53 18.67 -10.71
N LEU A 67 3.34 19.26 -10.48
CA LEU A 67 2.87 19.67 -9.17
C LEU A 67 2.84 18.52 -8.16
N LEU A 68 2.36 17.34 -8.56
CA LEU A 68 2.33 16.17 -7.68
C LEU A 68 3.73 15.64 -7.38
N ILE A 69 4.58 15.49 -8.41
CA ILE A 69 5.95 14.98 -8.25
C ILE A 69 6.75 15.90 -7.35
N TYR A 70 6.73 17.22 -7.63
CA TYR A 70 7.42 18.20 -6.82
C TYR A 70 6.93 18.20 -5.36
N SER A 71 5.61 18.18 -5.16
CA SER A 71 5.03 18.16 -3.82
C SER A 71 5.48 16.91 -3.03
N TYR A 72 5.53 15.75 -3.68
CA TYR A 72 5.96 14.52 -3.02
C TYR A 72 7.48 14.52 -2.73
N ALA A 73 8.30 15.05 -3.64
CA ALA A 73 9.72 15.25 -3.41
C ALA A 73 9.98 16.16 -2.20
N MET A 74 9.13 17.18 -2.01
CA MET A 74 9.18 18.08 -0.86
C MET A 74 8.47 17.53 0.39
N GLY A 75 8.00 16.27 0.38
CA GLY A 75 7.32 15.61 1.51
C GLY A 75 5.87 16.02 1.71
N VAL A 76 5.28 16.83 0.82
CA VAL A 76 3.91 17.33 0.93
C VAL A 76 2.94 16.42 0.18
N ARG A 77 2.18 15.59 0.91
CA ARG A 77 1.28 14.57 0.33
C ARG A 77 -0.20 14.96 0.32
N SER A 78 -0.61 15.90 1.18
CA SER A 78 -2.00 16.30 1.32
C SER A 78 -2.40 17.29 0.24
N SER A 79 -3.46 16.99 -0.54
CA SER A 79 -3.98 17.89 -1.59
C SER A 79 -4.34 19.26 -1.05
N ARG A 80 -4.83 19.36 0.20
CA ARG A 80 -5.13 20.65 0.84
C ARG A 80 -3.86 21.45 1.17
N GLN A 81 -2.80 20.75 1.59
CA GLN A 81 -1.51 21.40 1.82
C GLN A 81 -0.88 21.82 0.49
N ILE A 82 -0.92 20.98 -0.55
CA ILE A 82 -0.42 21.31 -1.89
C ILE A 82 -1.11 22.58 -2.39
N ALA A 83 -2.44 22.64 -2.38
CA ALA A 83 -3.19 23.85 -2.80
C ALA A 83 -2.81 25.10 -1.97
N ARG A 84 -2.50 24.95 -0.69
CA ARG A 84 -2.03 26.06 0.17
C ARG A 84 -0.61 26.50 -0.21
N HIS A 85 0.29 25.55 -0.50
CA HIS A 85 1.66 25.86 -0.97
C HIS A 85 1.64 26.59 -2.31
N CYS A 86 0.76 26.20 -3.25
CA CYS A 86 0.59 26.94 -4.52
C CYS A 86 0.25 28.43 -4.35
N GLN A 87 -0.35 28.82 -3.21
CA GLN A 87 -0.63 30.21 -2.90
C GLN A 87 0.51 30.97 -2.22
N ARG A 88 1.43 30.29 -1.53
CA ARG A 88 2.35 30.89 -0.58
C ARG A 88 3.81 30.71 -0.94
N ASP A 89 4.15 29.59 -1.59
CA ASP A 89 5.55 29.19 -1.77
C ASP A 89 5.95 29.32 -3.24
N VAL A 90 7.14 29.85 -3.46
CA VAL A 90 7.64 30.24 -4.78
C VAL A 90 7.72 29.02 -5.73
N GLY A 91 8.30 27.90 -5.30
CA GLY A 91 8.44 26.73 -6.14
C GLY A 91 7.12 26.19 -6.70
N TRP A 92 6.11 26.09 -5.83
CA TRP A 92 4.76 25.68 -6.28
C TRP A 92 4.11 26.73 -7.20
N ARG A 93 4.34 28.03 -6.92
CA ARG A 93 3.81 29.11 -7.77
C ARG A 93 4.44 29.11 -9.16
N VAL A 94 5.73 28.82 -9.28
CA VAL A 94 6.39 28.68 -10.58
C VAL A 94 5.76 27.57 -11.41
N ILE A 95 5.45 26.41 -10.79
CA ILE A 95 4.83 25.27 -11.48
C ILE A 95 3.41 25.60 -11.96
N VAL A 96 2.57 26.22 -11.11
CA VAL A 96 1.15 26.46 -11.45
C VAL A 96 0.92 27.77 -12.18
N GLY A 97 1.89 28.68 -12.19
CA GLY A 97 1.70 30.03 -12.67
C GLY A 97 0.62 30.75 -11.84
N ASP A 98 -0.30 31.45 -12.52
CA ASP A 98 -1.41 32.13 -11.87
C ASP A 98 -2.68 31.24 -11.76
N ASP A 99 -2.66 30.05 -12.35
CA ASP A 99 -3.81 29.13 -12.38
C ASP A 99 -3.71 28.07 -11.28
N ILE A 100 -4.14 28.44 -10.07
CA ILE A 100 -3.97 27.62 -8.86
C ILE A 100 -5.10 26.59 -8.74
N PRO A 101 -4.80 25.28 -8.79
CA PRO A 101 -5.81 24.24 -8.67
C PRO A 101 -6.34 24.12 -7.23
N ASP A 102 -7.66 23.92 -7.10
CA ASP A 102 -8.32 23.57 -5.83
C ASP A 102 -7.88 22.17 -5.37
N PHE A 103 -7.90 21.94 -4.06
CA PHE A 103 -7.51 20.64 -3.48
C PHE A 103 -8.36 19.45 -3.97
N ARG A 104 -9.63 19.69 -4.40
CA ARG A 104 -10.49 18.64 -4.96
C ARG A 104 -10.00 18.26 -6.35
N THR A 105 -9.58 19.24 -7.16
CA THR A 105 -8.98 19.02 -8.48
C THR A 105 -7.70 18.20 -8.35
N ILE A 106 -6.79 18.56 -7.43
CA ILE A 106 -5.56 17.82 -7.16
C ILE A 106 -5.87 16.37 -6.74
N SER A 107 -6.81 16.18 -5.82
CA SER A 107 -7.23 14.85 -5.36
C SER A 107 -7.92 14.05 -6.46
N GLY A 108 -8.75 14.71 -7.29
CA GLY A 108 -9.45 14.11 -8.43
C GLY A 108 -8.48 13.63 -9.49
N PHE A 109 -7.53 14.47 -9.89
CA PHE A 109 -6.49 14.12 -10.86
C PHE A 109 -5.71 12.88 -10.42
N ARG A 110 -5.24 12.84 -9.17
CA ARG A 110 -4.52 11.69 -8.61
C ARG A 110 -5.35 10.40 -8.66
N LYS A 111 -6.63 10.46 -8.32
CA LYS A 111 -7.51 9.28 -8.33
C LYS A 111 -7.82 8.81 -9.75
N MET A 112 -8.02 9.72 -10.66
CA MET A 112 -8.39 9.44 -12.05
C MET A 112 -7.24 8.75 -12.81
N HIS A 113 -5.99 9.11 -12.52
CA HIS A 113 -4.82 8.69 -13.29
C HIS A 113 -3.90 7.69 -12.56
N VAL A 114 -4.39 7.00 -11.51
CA VAL A 114 -3.58 6.00 -10.76
C VAL A 114 -2.96 4.95 -11.67
N SER A 115 -3.70 4.44 -12.66
CA SER A 115 -3.20 3.44 -13.61
C SER A 115 -2.07 3.95 -14.52
N ALA A 116 -2.12 5.24 -14.91
CA ALA A 116 -1.09 5.86 -15.71
C ALA A 116 0.24 6.02 -14.96
N PHE A 117 0.20 6.20 -13.64
CA PHE A 117 1.41 6.38 -12.83
C PHE A 117 2.35 5.17 -12.85
N SER A 118 1.82 3.96 -13.00
CA SER A 118 2.66 2.76 -13.12
C SER A 118 3.48 2.76 -14.43
N ALA A 119 2.88 3.21 -15.55
CA ALA A 119 3.60 3.35 -16.81
C ALA A 119 4.66 4.46 -16.73
N LEU A 120 4.30 5.61 -16.19
CA LEU A 120 5.23 6.73 -15.97
C LEU A 120 6.41 6.34 -15.07
N PHE A 121 6.18 5.51 -14.05
CA PHE A 121 7.27 4.99 -13.21
C PHE A 121 8.28 4.19 -14.05
N LEU A 122 7.82 3.35 -14.98
CA LEU A 122 8.71 2.58 -15.86
C LEU A 122 9.49 3.47 -16.83
N GLU A 123 8.86 4.54 -17.34
CA GLU A 123 9.56 5.52 -18.18
C GLU A 123 10.65 6.26 -17.41
N VAL A 124 10.36 6.74 -16.21
CA VAL A 124 11.35 7.37 -15.32
C VAL A 124 12.48 6.39 -14.98
N LEU A 125 12.18 5.13 -14.72
CA LEU A 125 13.19 4.10 -14.51
C LEU A 125 14.06 3.91 -15.76
N GLY A 126 13.46 3.92 -16.95
CA GLY A 126 14.19 3.88 -18.23
C GLY A 126 15.15 5.08 -18.40
N ILE A 127 14.71 6.28 -18.04
CA ILE A 127 15.58 7.49 -18.02
C ILE A 127 16.76 7.29 -17.06
N CYS A 128 16.50 6.77 -15.84
CA CYS A 128 17.57 6.49 -14.86
C CYS A 128 18.55 5.43 -15.40
N GLN A 129 18.07 4.41 -16.10
CA GLN A 129 18.93 3.41 -16.75
C GLN A 129 19.79 4.03 -17.86
N ALA A 130 19.20 4.82 -18.74
CA ALA A 130 19.91 5.53 -19.82
C ALA A 130 20.97 6.50 -19.27
N ALA A 131 20.70 7.14 -18.14
CA ALA A 131 21.66 7.98 -17.41
C ALA A 131 22.73 7.19 -16.63
N GLY A 132 22.69 5.84 -16.65
CA GLY A 132 23.64 4.98 -15.94
C GLY A 132 23.50 5.02 -14.42
N LEU A 133 22.33 5.43 -13.90
CA LEU A 133 22.07 5.51 -12.46
C LEU A 133 21.63 4.15 -11.87
N VAL A 134 21.23 3.17 -12.69
CA VAL A 134 20.86 1.83 -12.28
C VAL A 134 22.00 0.87 -12.57
N LYS A 135 22.60 0.29 -11.54
CA LYS A 135 23.79 -0.59 -11.64
C LYS A 135 23.47 -2.07 -11.43
N LEU A 136 22.40 -2.39 -10.72
CA LEU A 136 21.93 -3.76 -10.40
C LEU A 136 22.95 -4.69 -9.72
N GLY A 137 24.12 -4.19 -9.35
CA GLY A 137 25.11 -4.99 -8.63
C GLY A 137 24.64 -5.40 -7.24
N HIS A 138 23.76 -4.61 -6.61
CA HIS A 138 23.22 -4.92 -5.29
C HIS A 138 21.84 -4.27 -5.09
N LEU A 139 20.82 -5.10 -4.96
CA LEU A 139 19.47 -4.65 -4.66
C LEU A 139 19.16 -4.80 -3.16
N VAL A 140 18.36 -3.90 -2.63
CA VAL A 140 17.85 -3.94 -1.26
C VAL A 140 16.32 -4.05 -1.32
N LEU A 141 15.76 -5.07 -0.69
CA LEU A 141 14.31 -5.24 -0.52
C LEU A 141 13.94 -4.91 0.92
N ASP A 142 13.01 -3.99 1.08
CA ASP A 142 12.46 -3.59 2.38
C ASP A 142 10.94 -3.38 2.31
N GLY A 143 10.27 -3.56 3.44
CA GLY A 143 8.83 -3.46 3.58
C GLY A 143 8.41 -2.53 4.72
N SER A 144 7.40 -1.70 4.46
CA SER A 144 6.85 -0.80 5.46
C SER A 144 5.34 -0.94 5.57
N LYS A 145 4.82 -1.03 6.80
CA LYS A 145 3.37 -1.06 7.06
C LYS A 145 2.83 0.37 6.97
N VAL A 146 2.11 0.67 5.90
CA VAL A 146 1.50 1.98 5.64
C VAL A 146 0.07 1.98 6.18
N LYS A 147 -0.22 2.88 7.12
CA LYS A 147 -1.54 2.99 7.72
C LYS A 147 -2.57 3.47 6.70
N ALA A 148 -3.66 2.73 6.57
CA ALA A 148 -4.81 3.09 5.78
C ALA A 148 -5.65 4.18 6.47
N ASN A 149 -6.36 4.99 5.68
CA ASN A 149 -7.33 5.95 6.22
C ASN A 149 -8.65 5.24 6.60
N ALA A 150 -8.54 4.23 7.42
CA ALA A 150 -9.64 3.37 7.84
C ALA A 150 -9.53 3.04 9.34
N SER A 151 -10.68 3.10 10.04
CA SER A 151 -10.74 2.71 11.44
C SER A 151 -10.87 1.20 11.57
N ARG A 152 -10.09 0.57 12.45
CA ARG A 152 -10.22 -0.86 12.79
C ARG A 152 -11.61 -1.23 13.30
N HIS A 153 -12.33 -0.29 13.94
CA HIS A 153 -13.69 -0.51 14.44
C HIS A 153 -14.74 -0.63 13.32
N LYS A 154 -14.40 -0.28 12.09
CA LYS A 154 -15.25 -0.47 10.90
C LYS A 154 -14.96 -1.78 10.16
N ALA A 155 -14.10 -2.62 10.68
CA ALA A 155 -13.92 -3.99 10.19
C ALA A 155 -14.98 -4.91 10.80
N MET A 156 -15.48 -5.85 9.99
CA MET A 156 -16.43 -6.87 10.43
C MET A 156 -15.99 -8.24 9.91
N SER A 157 -16.14 -9.28 10.76
CA SER A 157 -15.86 -10.65 10.36
C SER A 157 -16.99 -11.23 9.50
N TYR A 158 -16.67 -12.23 8.68
CA TYR A 158 -17.62 -12.87 7.77
C TYR A 158 -18.82 -13.48 8.51
N GLY A 159 -18.58 -14.27 9.56
CA GLY A 159 -19.66 -14.84 10.35
C GLY A 159 -20.57 -13.77 10.98
N ARG A 160 -19.99 -12.63 11.44
CA ARG A 160 -20.79 -11.51 11.94
C ARG A 160 -21.57 -10.81 10.82
N MET A 161 -21.03 -10.73 9.60
CA MET A 161 -21.75 -10.16 8.44
C MET A 161 -22.94 -11.02 8.07
N VAL A 162 -22.79 -12.34 8.08
CA VAL A 162 -23.89 -13.30 7.81
C VAL A 162 -25.01 -13.16 8.85
N ALA A 163 -24.65 -13.13 10.13
CA ALA A 163 -25.61 -12.96 11.22
C ALA A 163 -26.36 -11.61 11.15
N GLU A 164 -25.61 -10.52 10.88
CA GLU A 164 -26.19 -9.18 10.80
C GLU A 164 -27.05 -9.00 9.55
N GLU A 165 -26.70 -9.62 8.43
CA GLU A 165 -27.53 -9.66 7.21
C GLU A 165 -28.87 -10.32 7.49
N LEU A 166 -28.88 -11.47 8.18
CA LEU A 166 -30.10 -12.17 8.54
C LEU A 166 -30.98 -11.33 9.49
N ARG A 167 -30.37 -10.73 10.52
CA ARG A 167 -31.05 -9.84 11.45
C ARG A 167 -31.70 -8.65 10.75
N LEU A 168 -30.96 -7.95 9.89
CA LEU A 168 -31.49 -6.80 9.16
C LEU A 168 -32.60 -7.17 8.19
N LYS A 169 -32.50 -8.29 7.50
CA LYS A 169 -33.58 -8.80 6.64
C LYS A 169 -34.86 -9.07 7.44
N GLY A 170 -34.74 -9.65 8.64
CA GLY A 170 -35.83 -9.85 9.56
C GLY A 170 -36.49 -8.56 10.03
N GLU A 171 -35.69 -7.58 10.44
CA GLU A 171 -36.18 -6.26 10.87
C GLU A 171 -36.87 -5.50 9.73
N ILE A 172 -36.32 -5.51 8.51
CA ILE A 172 -36.94 -4.92 7.33
C ILE A 172 -38.29 -5.57 7.04
N ALA A 173 -38.35 -6.89 7.07
CA ALA A 173 -39.60 -7.61 6.86
C ALA A 173 -40.66 -7.33 7.95
N THR A 174 -40.24 -7.09 9.19
CA THR A 174 -41.15 -6.69 10.28
C THR A 174 -41.68 -5.28 10.08
N LEU A 175 -40.79 -4.31 9.75
CA LEU A 175 -41.18 -2.93 9.46
C LEU A 175 -42.13 -2.81 8.28
N LEU A 176 -41.91 -3.59 7.22
CA LEU A 176 -42.83 -3.62 6.06
C LEU A 176 -44.21 -4.17 6.45
N ARG A 177 -44.28 -5.24 7.26
CA ARG A 177 -45.54 -5.77 7.76
C ARG A 177 -46.29 -4.80 8.70
N GLU A 178 -45.54 -4.08 9.53
CA GLU A 178 -46.11 -3.03 10.38
C GLU A 178 -46.67 -1.90 9.53
N ALA A 179 -45.96 -1.46 8.46
CA ALA A 179 -46.43 -0.47 7.51
C ALA A 179 -47.72 -0.94 6.80
N GLU A 180 -47.72 -2.18 6.27
CA GLU A 180 -48.94 -2.76 5.63
C GLU A 180 -50.12 -2.84 6.59
N SER A 181 -49.87 -3.17 7.87
CA SER A 181 -50.96 -3.24 8.88
C SER A 181 -51.48 -1.85 9.27
N GLN A 182 -50.61 -0.82 9.24
CA GLN A 182 -50.99 0.58 9.46
C GLN A 182 -51.79 1.14 8.28
N ASP A 183 -51.34 0.91 7.04
CA ASP A 183 -52.06 1.31 5.85
C ASP A 183 -53.48 0.67 5.82
N ALA A 184 -53.58 -0.62 6.15
CA ALA A 184 -54.85 -1.30 6.26
C ALA A 184 -55.75 -0.77 7.40
N SER A 185 -55.19 -0.23 8.47
CA SER A 185 -55.94 0.37 9.59
C SER A 185 -56.27 1.84 9.32
N GLU A 186 -55.48 2.56 8.55
CA GLU A 186 -55.72 3.94 8.13
C GLU A 186 -56.80 4.03 7.05
N ASP A 187 -56.88 3.07 6.14
CA ASP A 187 -58.02 2.92 5.23
C ASP A 187 -59.36 2.69 5.96
N ALA A 188 -59.28 2.22 7.22
CA ALA A 188 -60.47 2.05 8.08
C ALA A 188 -60.82 3.28 8.96
N LEU A 189 -59.85 4.22 9.18
CA LEU A 189 -59.94 5.37 10.09
C LEU A 189 -59.23 6.60 9.51
N LEU A 190 -59.94 7.45 8.76
CA LEU A 190 -59.43 8.74 8.29
C LEU A 190 -59.04 9.62 9.48
N GLY A 191 -57.73 9.77 9.74
CA GLY A 191 -57.25 10.81 10.60
C GLY A 191 -56.02 10.57 11.52
N ALA A 192 -54.87 10.20 11.01
CA ALA A 192 -53.63 10.22 11.79
C ALA A 192 -52.43 10.59 10.89
N ALA A 193 -52.24 11.89 10.66
CA ALA A 193 -51.22 12.40 9.72
C ALA A 193 -49.77 12.54 10.25
N ASP A 194 -49.42 12.11 11.48
CA ASP A 194 -48.17 12.55 12.12
C ASP A 194 -47.12 11.44 12.39
N GLN A 195 -47.43 10.18 12.11
CA GLN A 195 -46.45 9.06 12.30
C GLN A 195 -45.81 8.56 10.99
N ALA A 196 -46.34 8.92 9.84
CA ALA A 196 -45.89 8.44 8.53
C ALA A 196 -44.47 8.86 8.11
N HIS A 197 -43.82 9.84 8.78
CA HIS A 197 -42.51 10.35 8.39
C HIS A 197 -41.30 9.62 8.97
N LYS A 198 -41.44 8.85 10.04
CA LYS A 198 -40.30 8.17 10.70
C LYS A 198 -39.99 6.80 10.09
N LEU A 199 -40.99 6.06 9.69
CA LEU A 199 -40.90 4.71 9.13
C LEU A 199 -40.00 4.66 7.86
N PRO A 200 -40.19 5.55 6.86
CA PRO A 200 -39.35 5.58 5.66
C PRO A 200 -37.85 5.84 5.95
N GLN A 201 -37.53 6.67 6.94
CA GLN A 201 -36.15 6.98 7.29
C GLN A 201 -35.43 5.80 7.96
N GLU A 202 -36.13 5.09 8.85
CA GLU A 202 -35.57 3.90 9.50
C GLU A 202 -35.39 2.76 8.53
N LEU A 203 -36.34 2.52 7.65
CA LEU A 203 -36.26 1.53 6.56
C LEU A 203 -35.08 1.81 5.66
N ALA A 204 -34.93 3.06 5.17
CA ALA A 204 -33.83 3.50 4.31
C ALA A 204 -32.45 3.31 4.97
N ARG A 205 -32.33 3.57 6.29
CA ARG A 205 -31.11 3.32 7.05
C ARG A 205 -30.74 1.84 7.10
N ARG A 206 -31.72 0.95 7.38
CA ARG A 206 -31.50 -0.49 7.45
C ARG A 206 -31.19 -1.09 6.08
N GLU A 207 -31.87 -0.66 5.03
CA GLU A 207 -31.56 -1.05 3.65
C GLU A 207 -30.17 -0.62 3.21
N THR A 208 -29.78 0.63 3.53
CA THR A 208 -28.44 1.13 3.21
C THR A 208 -27.36 0.31 3.94
N ARG A 209 -27.59 -0.02 5.21
CA ARG A 209 -26.69 -0.87 5.99
C ARG A 209 -26.61 -2.28 5.43
N LEU A 210 -27.74 -2.87 5.06
CA LEU A 210 -27.82 -4.20 4.45
C LEU A 210 -27.04 -4.23 3.12
N LYS A 211 -27.23 -3.26 2.24
CA LYS A 211 -26.48 -3.13 0.97
C LYS A 211 -24.96 -3.04 1.19
N GLN A 212 -24.54 -2.28 2.21
CA GLN A 212 -23.11 -2.20 2.56
C GLN A 212 -22.54 -3.53 3.01
N ILE A 213 -23.26 -4.28 3.86
CA ILE A 213 -22.84 -5.60 4.34
C ILE A 213 -22.80 -6.60 3.19
N GLN A 214 -23.81 -6.64 2.34
CA GLN A 214 -23.85 -7.52 1.17
C GLN A 214 -22.70 -7.24 0.20
N LYS A 215 -22.41 -5.97 -0.07
CA LYS A 215 -21.26 -5.57 -0.90
C LYS A 215 -19.92 -6.03 -0.29
N ALA A 216 -19.73 -5.82 1.01
CA ALA A 216 -18.51 -6.23 1.69
C ALA A 216 -18.35 -7.76 1.71
N LYS A 217 -19.44 -8.50 1.95
CA LYS A 217 -19.50 -9.96 1.92
C LYS A 217 -19.14 -10.50 0.53
N ALA A 218 -19.74 -9.97 -0.53
CA ALA A 218 -19.44 -10.36 -1.91
C ALA A 218 -17.98 -10.10 -2.30
N LEU A 219 -17.39 -8.97 -1.86
CA LEU A 219 -15.97 -8.67 -2.07
C LEU A 219 -15.06 -9.68 -1.36
N LEU A 220 -15.43 -10.10 -0.16
CA LEU A 220 -14.65 -11.08 0.60
C LEU A 220 -14.75 -12.48 -0.05
N GLU A 221 -15.94 -12.90 -0.47
CA GLU A 221 -16.18 -14.15 -1.19
C GLU A 221 -15.41 -14.20 -2.52
N ALA A 222 -15.48 -13.13 -3.32
CA ALA A 222 -14.74 -13.02 -4.57
C ALA A 222 -13.23 -13.14 -4.36
N ARG A 223 -12.71 -12.55 -3.28
CA ARG A 223 -11.30 -12.65 -2.90
C ARG A 223 -10.88 -14.08 -2.59
N TYR A 224 -11.64 -14.79 -1.74
CA TYR A 224 -11.31 -16.17 -1.40
C TYR A 224 -11.43 -17.09 -2.60
N LYS A 225 -12.39 -16.85 -3.48
CA LYS A 225 -12.53 -17.57 -4.75
C LYS A 225 -11.30 -17.36 -5.65
N SER A 226 -10.88 -16.12 -5.87
CA SER A 226 -9.68 -15.82 -6.68
C SER A 226 -8.39 -16.39 -6.07
N MET A 227 -8.28 -16.44 -4.74
CA MET A 227 -7.14 -17.07 -4.05
C MET A 227 -7.15 -18.60 -4.22
N ALA A 228 -8.31 -19.23 -4.27
CA ALA A 228 -8.43 -20.66 -4.54
C ALA A 228 -8.07 -20.99 -6.00
N GLU A 229 -8.51 -20.15 -6.96
CA GLU A 229 -8.20 -20.31 -8.38
C GLU A 229 -6.74 -20.02 -8.72
N SER A 230 -6.07 -19.14 -7.97
CA SER A 230 -4.67 -18.75 -8.19
C SER A 230 -3.65 -19.60 -7.44
N LYS A 231 -4.05 -20.72 -6.80
CA LYS A 231 -3.11 -21.74 -6.30
C LYS A 231 -2.50 -22.46 -7.51
N PRO A 232 -1.25 -22.16 -7.92
CA PRO A 232 -0.66 -22.90 -9.03
C PRO A 232 -0.10 -24.21 -8.51
N VAL A 233 -0.16 -25.21 -9.32
CA VAL A 233 0.54 -26.46 -9.54
C VAL A 233 2.04 -26.48 -9.11
N ILE A 234 2.42 -25.88 -8.02
CA ILE A 234 3.79 -25.95 -7.46
C ILE A 234 3.91 -27.12 -6.46
N GLU A 235 2.79 -27.77 -6.06
CA GLU A 235 2.80 -28.85 -5.07
C GLU A 235 3.07 -30.23 -5.65
N GLU A 236 3.13 -30.44 -6.97
CA GLU A 236 3.35 -31.80 -7.53
C GLU A 236 4.81 -32.25 -7.59
N GLN A 237 5.78 -31.38 -7.26
CA GLN A 237 7.19 -31.79 -7.22
C GLN A 237 7.82 -31.89 -5.83
N ALA A 238 7.06 -31.62 -4.76
CA ALA A 238 7.58 -31.70 -3.37
C ALA A 238 7.00 -32.86 -2.53
N SER A 239 6.17 -33.75 -3.09
CA SER A 239 5.54 -34.85 -2.34
C SER A 239 6.37 -36.14 -2.25
N GLY A 240 7.69 -36.01 -2.14
CA GLY A 240 8.64 -37.14 -2.09
C GLY A 240 9.49 -37.28 -0.83
N MET A 241 9.26 -36.48 0.24
CA MET A 241 10.06 -36.70 1.47
C MET A 241 9.22 -36.49 2.74
N GLY A 242 9.09 -37.56 3.49
CA GLY A 242 8.21 -37.71 4.65
C GLY A 242 8.51 -36.75 5.79
N SER A 243 7.46 -36.22 6.35
CA SER A 243 7.46 -35.39 7.57
C SER A 243 7.24 -36.26 8.79
N GLN A 244 8.22 -36.32 9.70
CA GLN A 244 8.00 -36.73 11.09
C GLN A 244 7.62 -35.50 11.92
N ARG A 245 6.49 -35.62 12.62
CA ARG A 245 6.01 -34.62 13.61
C ARG A 245 6.58 -34.98 14.95
N ASP A 246 7.24 -34.05 15.62
CA ASP A 246 7.51 -34.10 17.06
C ASP A 246 6.54 -33.18 17.80
N GLU A 247 5.70 -33.81 18.64
CA GLU A 247 4.88 -33.16 19.65
C GLU A 247 5.73 -32.92 20.90
N ASN A 248 5.97 -31.70 21.28
CA ASN A 248 6.23 -31.31 22.67
C ASN A 248 5.77 -29.89 22.93
N ASN A 249 4.67 -29.81 23.65
CA ASN A 249 4.01 -28.59 24.10
C ASN A 249 4.19 -28.50 25.62
N ASP A 250 4.81 -27.44 26.12
CA ASP A 250 4.84 -27.11 27.55
C ASP A 250 4.01 -25.82 27.80
N PRO A 251 2.97 -25.85 28.64
CA PRO A 251 2.04 -24.76 28.83
C PRO A 251 2.36 -23.97 30.11
N SER A 252 3.00 -22.82 30.00
CA SER A 252 2.85 -21.79 31.04
C SER A 252 3.25 -20.40 30.55
N THR A 253 2.30 -19.56 30.41
CA THR A 253 2.22 -18.10 30.70
C THR A 253 1.40 -17.33 29.66
N GLY A 254 0.28 -16.73 30.09
CA GLY A 254 -0.21 -15.45 29.62
C GLY A 254 -1.45 -15.41 28.69
N SER A 255 -2.61 -15.58 29.28
CA SER A 255 -3.95 -15.60 28.66
C SER A 255 -4.47 -14.31 28.00
N ALA A 256 -3.70 -13.23 27.92
CA ALA A 256 -4.18 -11.95 27.36
C ALA A 256 -3.60 -11.59 25.97
N VAL A 257 -2.56 -12.25 25.53
CA VAL A 257 -1.89 -12.00 24.24
C VAL A 257 -2.46 -12.86 23.12
N GLN A 258 -3.02 -14.02 23.45
CA GLN A 258 -3.55 -14.98 22.47
C GLN A 258 -4.80 -14.51 21.71
N ALA A 259 -5.62 -13.63 22.28
CA ALA A 259 -6.83 -13.15 21.58
C ALA A 259 -6.54 -12.17 20.43
N ALA A 260 -5.38 -11.50 20.43
CA ALA A 260 -4.99 -10.57 19.37
C ALA A 260 -4.18 -11.25 18.25
N GLU A 261 -3.44 -12.30 18.58
CA GLU A 261 -2.69 -13.09 17.57
C GLU A 261 -3.62 -13.97 16.71
N SER A 262 -4.73 -14.49 17.27
CA SER A 262 -5.70 -15.27 16.52
C SER A 262 -6.51 -14.46 15.47
N ALA A 263 -6.48 -13.13 15.51
CA ALA A 263 -7.15 -12.26 14.55
C ALA A 263 -6.30 -11.95 13.30
N ALA A 264 -5.02 -12.30 13.31
CA ALA A 264 -4.07 -12.11 12.23
C ALA A 264 -3.67 -13.43 11.54
N GLU A 265 -4.52 -14.45 11.60
CA GLU A 265 -4.31 -15.70 10.87
C GLU A 265 -4.21 -15.41 9.39
N ASP A 266 -3.09 -15.79 8.80
CA ASP A 266 -2.79 -15.76 7.37
C ASP A 266 -3.85 -16.61 6.65
N PRO A 267 -4.57 -16.09 5.65
CA PRO A 267 -5.61 -16.83 4.93
C PRO A 267 -5.09 -18.06 4.16
N SER A 268 -3.81 -18.38 4.25
CA SER A 268 -3.21 -19.56 3.63
C SER A 268 -3.29 -20.86 4.47
N GLU A 269 -3.71 -20.79 5.74
CA GLU A 269 -4.05 -21.99 6.53
C GLU A 269 -5.52 -22.41 6.34
N VAL A 270 -5.92 -22.66 5.11
CA VAL A 270 -7.16 -23.40 4.83
C VAL A 270 -6.84 -24.88 5.00
N SER A 271 -7.36 -25.48 6.07
CA SER A 271 -7.30 -26.92 6.32
C SER A 271 -7.68 -27.70 5.08
N GLN A 272 -6.84 -28.64 4.68
CA GLN A 272 -7.07 -29.59 3.60
C GLN A 272 -8.26 -30.47 3.91
N GLY A 273 -9.41 -30.11 3.32
CA GLY A 273 -10.59 -30.96 3.19
C GLY A 273 -10.84 -31.16 1.70
N ALA A 274 -10.75 -32.38 1.24
CA ALA A 274 -10.94 -32.74 -0.15
C ALA A 274 -12.34 -32.29 -0.65
N GLY A 275 -12.39 -31.53 -1.77
CA GLY A 275 -13.57 -31.37 -2.63
C GLY A 275 -14.66 -30.42 -2.14
N SER A 276 -14.32 -29.23 -1.59
CA SER A 276 -15.30 -28.23 -1.16
C SER A 276 -15.03 -26.89 -1.86
N GLU A 277 -16.10 -26.24 -2.33
CA GLU A 277 -16.10 -24.82 -2.73
C GLU A 277 -15.33 -23.99 -1.69
N ALA A 278 -14.52 -23.04 -2.15
CA ALA A 278 -13.68 -22.19 -1.29
C ALA A 278 -14.56 -21.43 -0.29
N THR A 279 -14.75 -22.01 0.90
CA THR A 279 -15.56 -21.41 1.96
C THR A 279 -14.75 -20.33 2.66
N VAL A 280 -15.34 -19.14 2.78
CA VAL A 280 -14.73 -18.03 3.52
C VAL A 280 -14.74 -18.35 5.01
N PRO A 281 -13.60 -18.29 5.72
CA PRO A 281 -13.57 -18.53 7.17
C PRO A 281 -14.40 -17.48 7.92
N ASP A 282 -15.09 -17.89 8.98
CA ASP A 282 -15.92 -16.99 9.81
C ASP A 282 -15.14 -15.81 10.41
N LYS A 283 -13.87 -16.00 10.72
CA LYS A 283 -12.97 -14.98 11.27
C LYS A 283 -12.43 -14.01 10.22
N ALA A 284 -12.55 -14.33 8.92
CA ALA A 284 -12.08 -13.46 7.84
C ALA A 284 -12.73 -12.09 7.92
N GLN A 285 -11.94 -11.02 7.87
CA GLN A 285 -12.41 -9.66 8.09
C GLN A 285 -12.25 -8.78 6.87
N ILE A 286 -13.16 -7.82 6.73
CA ILE A 286 -13.09 -6.75 5.74
C ILE A 286 -13.47 -5.41 6.38
N ASN A 287 -12.78 -4.34 5.99
CA ASN A 287 -13.10 -2.99 6.45
C ASN A 287 -14.07 -2.31 5.48
N PHE A 288 -15.14 -1.72 6.00
CA PHE A 288 -16.15 -1.04 5.16
C PHE A 288 -15.65 0.27 4.53
N THR A 289 -14.64 0.91 5.12
CA THR A 289 -14.08 2.17 4.60
C THR A 289 -13.00 1.91 3.55
N ASP A 290 -12.16 0.91 3.79
CA ASP A 290 -11.07 0.49 2.91
C ASP A 290 -11.02 -1.05 2.88
N PRO A 291 -11.70 -1.68 1.90
CA PRO A 291 -11.76 -3.13 1.78
C PRO A 291 -10.42 -3.80 1.50
N GLU A 292 -9.45 -3.04 0.98
CA GLU A 292 -8.11 -3.55 0.65
C GLU A 292 -7.19 -3.59 1.86
N SER A 293 -7.41 -2.75 2.87
CA SER A 293 -6.60 -2.73 4.09
C SER A 293 -6.79 -3.97 4.96
N ARG A 294 -5.76 -4.32 5.73
CA ARG A 294 -5.78 -5.42 6.71
C ARG A 294 -5.29 -4.95 8.06
N ILE A 295 -5.74 -5.64 9.12
CA ILE A 295 -5.19 -5.42 10.46
C ILE A 295 -3.77 -5.99 10.49
N MET A 296 -2.79 -5.10 10.66
CA MET A 296 -1.37 -5.44 10.74
C MET A 296 -0.74 -4.76 11.95
N ARG A 297 0.32 -5.37 12.47
CA ARG A 297 1.13 -4.74 13.51
C ARG A 297 1.98 -3.65 12.89
N ALA A 298 1.72 -2.40 13.26
CA ALA A 298 2.46 -1.26 12.78
C ALA A 298 3.79 -1.05 13.55
N SER A 299 4.67 -0.19 13.04
CA SER A 299 5.98 0.13 13.66
C SER A 299 5.88 0.67 15.09
N ASN A 300 4.76 1.31 15.44
CA ASN A 300 4.43 1.77 16.81
C ASN A 300 4.02 0.65 17.77
N LYS A 301 4.17 -0.63 17.36
CA LYS A 301 3.74 -1.83 18.10
C LYS A 301 2.21 -1.95 18.29
N GLY A 302 1.41 -1.03 17.72
CA GLY A 302 -0.04 -1.09 17.71
C GLY A 302 -0.57 -1.91 16.53
N TRP A 303 -1.86 -2.26 16.58
CA TRP A 303 -2.58 -2.92 15.49
C TRP A 303 -3.44 -1.87 14.77
N ASP A 304 -3.20 -1.68 13.49
CA ASP A 304 -3.93 -0.72 12.65
C ASP A 304 -4.35 -1.37 11.32
N GLN A 305 -5.32 -0.75 10.64
CA GLN A 305 -5.62 -1.07 9.24
C GLN A 305 -4.47 -0.55 8.38
N CYS A 306 -3.76 -1.43 7.70
CA CYS A 306 -2.56 -1.12 6.92
C CYS A 306 -2.57 -1.84 5.56
N GLY A 307 -1.80 -1.30 4.62
CA GLY A 307 -1.20 -2.03 3.52
C GLY A 307 0.27 -2.27 3.83
N ASN A 308 0.85 -3.31 3.28
CA ASN A 308 2.27 -3.61 3.39
C ASN A 308 2.96 -3.17 2.10
N ALA A 309 3.58 -2.00 2.11
CA ALA A 309 4.33 -1.48 0.99
C ALA A 309 5.70 -2.13 0.91
N GLN A 310 6.03 -2.69 -0.24
CA GLN A 310 7.29 -3.35 -0.55
C GLN A 310 8.04 -2.54 -1.59
N VAL A 311 9.35 -2.37 -1.40
CA VAL A 311 10.18 -1.59 -2.30
C VAL A 311 11.49 -2.33 -2.56
N VAL A 312 11.90 -2.41 -3.82
CA VAL A 312 13.24 -2.87 -4.22
C VAL A 312 14.04 -1.68 -4.73
N VAL A 313 15.20 -1.47 -4.17
CA VAL A 313 16.05 -0.31 -4.43
C VAL A 313 17.43 -0.77 -4.90
N ASP A 314 17.95 -0.16 -5.96
CA ASP A 314 19.36 -0.27 -6.34
C ASP A 314 20.23 0.51 -5.35
N SER A 315 21.17 -0.16 -4.69
CA SER A 315 21.98 0.44 -3.62
C SER A 315 22.97 1.51 -4.11
N ALA A 316 23.33 1.51 -5.39
CA ALA A 316 24.37 2.41 -5.92
C ALA A 316 23.92 3.88 -5.91
N HIS A 317 22.71 4.16 -6.37
CA HIS A 317 22.15 5.52 -6.41
C HIS A 317 20.77 5.62 -5.77
N GLN A 318 20.36 4.59 -5.02
CA GLN A 318 19.08 4.52 -4.31
C GLN A 318 17.86 4.67 -5.25
N ILE A 319 17.98 4.16 -6.48
CA ILE A 319 16.89 4.17 -7.45
C ILE A 319 15.92 3.04 -7.11
N ILE A 320 14.63 3.37 -6.98
CA ILE A 320 13.56 2.38 -6.84
C ILE A 320 13.39 1.65 -8.16
N VAL A 321 13.59 0.33 -8.18
CA VAL A 321 13.43 -0.52 -9.36
C VAL A 321 12.14 -1.30 -9.37
N ALA A 322 11.55 -1.56 -8.20
CA ALA A 322 10.19 -2.11 -8.07
C ALA A 322 9.52 -1.59 -6.80
N ALA A 323 8.22 -1.40 -6.86
CA ALA A 323 7.39 -1.06 -5.72
C ALA A 323 6.01 -1.69 -5.87
N ASP A 324 5.46 -2.21 -4.77
CA ASP A 324 4.11 -2.76 -4.73
C ASP A 324 3.51 -2.63 -3.33
N VAL A 325 2.20 -2.78 -3.21
CA VAL A 325 1.48 -2.80 -1.93
C VAL A 325 0.71 -4.10 -1.79
N THR A 326 1.15 -4.94 -0.89
CA THR A 326 0.48 -6.20 -0.58
C THR A 326 -0.45 -6.09 0.63
N HIS A 327 -1.41 -7.00 0.69
CA HIS A 327 -2.33 -7.15 1.83
C HIS A 327 -1.84 -8.20 2.84
N GLN A 328 -0.69 -8.82 2.59
CA GLN A 328 -0.09 -9.81 3.49
C GLN A 328 0.74 -9.09 4.56
N ALA A 329 0.49 -9.45 5.82
CA ALA A 329 1.22 -8.86 6.95
C ALA A 329 2.67 -9.38 7.03
N ASN A 330 2.93 -10.58 6.51
CA ASN A 330 4.24 -11.24 6.53
C ASN A 330 5.04 -10.92 5.26
N ASP A 331 6.30 -10.54 5.45
CA ASP A 331 7.20 -10.12 4.37
C ASP A 331 7.86 -11.30 3.66
N VAL A 332 7.91 -12.47 4.29
CA VAL A 332 8.61 -13.66 3.78
C VAL A 332 8.17 -14.07 2.38
N ARG A 333 6.89 -13.90 2.04
CA ARG A 333 6.33 -14.26 0.73
C ARG A 333 6.54 -13.20 -0.34
N GLN A 334 7.13 -12.05 0.01
CA GLN A 334 7.28 -10.93 -0.93
C GLN A 334 8.60 -10.98 -1.71
N VAL A 335 9.55 -11.83 -1.34
CA VAL A 335 10.85 -11.92 -2.03
C VAL A 335 10.68 -12.28 -3.50
N LEU A 336 9.99 -13.38 -3.79
CA LEU A 336 9.83 -13.88 -5.16
C LEU A 336 9.10 -12.87 -6.07
N PRO A 337 7.90 -12.36 -5.71
CA PRO A 337 7.18 -11.44 -6.58
C PRO A 337 7.92 -10.11 -6.76
N MET A 338 8.52 -9.57 -5.71
CA MET A 338 9.22 -8.28 -5.79
C MET A 338 10.51 -8.36 -6.60
N MET A 339 11.30 -9.43 -6.43
CA MET A 339 12.51 -9.63 -7.22
C MET A 339 12.21 -9.95 -8.68
N ALA A 340 11.13 -10.71 -8.95
CA ALA A 340 10.67 -10.96 -10.32
C ALA A 340 10.18 -9.67 -10.99
N GLN A 341 9.46 -8.82 -10.27
CA GLN A 341 9.03 -7.51 -10.76
C GLN A 341 10.23 -6.59 -11.02
N ALA A 342 11.22 -6.54 -10.12
CA ALA A 342 12.44 -5.79 -10.32
C ALA A 342 13.16 -6.24 -11.61
N GLN A 343 13.35 -7.55 -11.79
CA GLN A 343 13.97 -8.10 -13.00
C GLN A 343 13.21 -7.73 -14.26
N LYS A 344 11.87 -7.83 -14.24
CA LYS A 344 11.02 -7.43 -15.37
C LYS A 344 11.16 -5.94 -15.72
N ASN A 345 11.17 -5.08 -14.68
CA ASN A 345 11.22 -3.62 -14.86
C ASN A 345 12.57 -3.15 -15.42
N VAL A 346 13.66 -3.80 -15.04
CA VAL A 346 15.00 -3.44 -15.54
C VAL A 346 15.39 -4.17 -16.83
N GLY A 347 14.61 -5.17 -17.24
CA GLY A 347 14.84 -6.00 -18.40
C GLY A 347 15.67 -7.25 -18.11
N GLU A 348 15.36 -8.36 -18.79
CA GLU A 348 15.97 -9.68 -18.56
C GLU A 348 17.46 -9.75 -18.92
N ALA A 349 17.92 -8.86 -19.78
CA ALA A 349 19.34 -8.77 -20.15
C ALA A 349 20.22 -8.27 -19.00
N ASN A 350 19.64 -7.60 -18.04
CA ASN A 350 20.33 -7.05 -16.87
C ASN A 350 20.29 -8.05 -15.71
N ARG A 351 21.46 -8.47 -15.22
CA ARG A 351 21.55 -9.47 -14.16
C ARG A 351 21.62 -8.81 -12.78
N ILE A 352 20.76 -9.29 -11.86
CA ILE A 352 20.85 -8.96 -10.44
C ILE A 352 21.94 -9.86 -9.82
N GLU A 353 22.98 -9.26 -9.24
CA GLU A 353 24.11 -10.01 -8.66
C GLU A 353 23.87 -10.31 -7.18
N LYS A 354 23.42 -9.33 -6.42
CA LYS A 354 23.27 -9.41 -4.96
C LYS A 354 21.95 -8.85 -4.50
N ALA A 355 21.41 -9.40 -3.42
CA ALA A 355 20.21 -8.92 -2.78
C ALA A 355 20.36 -8.89 -1.26
N SER A 356 20.00 -7.76 -0.61
CA SER A 356 19.96 -7.62 0.84
C SER A 356 18.53 -7.42 1.33
N MET A 357 18.19 -8.05 2.44
CA MET A 357 16.88 -7.92 3.08
C MET A 357 16.96 -8.23 4.58
N ASP A 358 15.94 -7.79 5.32
CA ASP A 358 15.88 -8.00 6.76
C ASP A 358 15.50 -9.46 7.14
N ALA A 359 15.48 -9.75 8.45
CA ALA A 359 15.13 -11.08 8.97
C ALA A 359 13.67 -11.50 8.71
N GLY A 360 12.78 -10.57 8.37
CA GLY A 360 11.38 -10.83 8.06
C GLY A 360 11.20 -11.58 6.74
N TYR A 361 12.22 -11.56 5.87
CA TYR A 361 12.21 -12.23 4.56
C TYR A 361 12.89 -13.60 4.57
N PHE A 362 13.48 -14.00 5.70
CA PHE A 362 14.25 -15.22 5.78
C PHE A 362 13.38 -16.46 5.73
N SER A 363 13.56 -17.29 4.70
CA SER A 363 13.01 -18.63 4.57
C SER A 363 13.91 -19.48 3.68
N GLU A 364 13.86 -20.80 3.86
CA GLU A 364 14.62 -21.75 3.03
C GLU A 364 14.23 -21.62 1.54
N THR A 365 12.93 -21.53 1.26
CA THR A 365 12.41 -21.35 -0.11
C THR A 365 12.97 -20.10 -0.78
N ASN A 366 13.04 -18.97 -0.06
CA ASN A 366 13.56 -17.72 -0.60
C ASN A 366 15.07 -17.83 -0.88
N VAL A 367 15.81 -18.47 0.00
CA VAL A 367 17.25 -18.69 -0.17
C VAL A 367 17.53 -19.58 -1.38
N GLN A 368 16.85 -20.73 -1.49
CA GLN A 368 16.98 -21.66 -2.62
C GLN A 368 16.58 -20.99 -3.95
N TRP A 369 15.51 -20.20 -3.95
CA TRP A 369 15.06 -19.49 -5.14
C TRP A 369 16.12 -18.48 -5.64
N MET A 370 16.73 -17.72 -4.74
CA MET A 370 17.80 -16.78 -5.10
C MET A 370 19.05 -17.50 -5.60
N GLU A 371 19.43 -18.59 -4.95
CA GLU A 371 20.56 -19.44 -5.37
C GLU A 371 20.35 -20.01 -6.77
N SER A 372 19.15 -20.52 -7.06
CA SER A 372 18.82 -21.08 -8.38
C SER A 372 18.98 -20.04 -9.52
N ARG A 373 18.91 -18.74 -9.19
CA ARG A 373 19.10 -17.63 -10.13
C ARG A 373 20.50 -17.03 -10.09
N GLY A 374 21.38 -17.57 -9.24
CA GLY A 374 22.75 -17.07 -9.05
C GLY A 374 22.79 -15.70 -8.38
N ILE A 375 21.77 -15.35 -7.58
CA ILE A 375 21.73 -14.11 -6.78
C ILE A 375 22.39 -14.40 -5.42
N ASP A 376 23.43 -13.65 -5.08
CA ASP A 376 24.09 -13.75 -3.77
C ASP A 376 23.24 -13.03 -2.71
N ALA A 377 22.54 -13.78 -1.88
CA ALA A 377 21.56 -13.28 -0.93
C ALA A 377 22.16 -12.96 0.44
N TYR A 378 21.96 -11.75 0.91
CA TYR A 378 22.33 -11.26 2.24
C TYR A 378 21.05 -11.08 3.06
N VAL A 379 20.64 -12.12 3.78
CA VAL A 379 19.43 -12.10 4.61
C VAL A 379 19.81 -12.29 6.07
N ALA A 380 19.33 -11.39 6.94
CA ALA A 380 19.56 -11.54 8.37
C ALA A 380 18.82 -12.77 8.90
N THR A 381 19.53 -13.70 9.57
CA THR A 381 18.97 -14.96 10.08
C THR A 381 18.31 -14.85 11.45
N GLY A 382 18.32 -13.67 12.07
CA GLY A 382 17.66 -13.43 13.37
C GLY A 382 17.78 -11.98 13.82
N ARG A 383 16.94 -11.58 14.77
CA ARG A 383 17.04 -10.28 15.45
C ARG A 383 18.04 -10.40 16.59
N LEU A 384 19.13 -9.65 16.50
CA LEU A 384 20.02 -9.44 17.64
C LEU A 384 19.41 -8.36 18.56
N LYS A 385 19.36 -8.62 19.84
CA LYS A 385 19.03 -7.58 20.83
C LYS A 385 20.23 -6.66 20.97
N HIS A 386 19.97 -5.39 21.20
CA HIS A 386 21.03 -4.39 21.41
C HIS A 386 21.92 -4.82 22.59
N GLY A 387 23.21 -5.03 22.33
CA GLY A 387 24.20 -5.50 23.33
C GLY A 387 24.42 -7.01 23.42
N GLU A 388 23.69 -7.84 22.63
CA GLU A 388 24.00 -9.25 22.55
C GLU A 388 25.22 -9.50 21.63
N PRO A 389 26.20 -10.30 22.04
CA PRO A 389 27.31 -10.67 21.15
C PRO A 389 26.79 -11.51 19.99
N LEU A 390 27.38 -11.34 18.82
CA LEU A 390 27.10 -12.17 17.63
C LEU A 390 27.36 -13.63 17.97
N SER A 391 26.30 -14.43 18.11
CA SER A 391 26.43 -15.88 18.27
C SER A 391 26.94 -16.49 16.96
N SER A 392 28.04 -17.19 17.02
CA SER A 392 28.61 -17.93 15.86
C SER A 392 27.86 -19.23 15.57
N ALA A 393 26.96 -19.66 16.44
CA ALA A 393 26.20 -20.91 16.29
C ALA A 393 24.79 -20.64 15.77
N PRO A 394 24.28 -21.40 14.78
CA PRO A 394 22.89 -21.36 14.38
C PRO A 394 21.98 -21.81 15.53
N ARG A 395 20.74 -21.32 15.58
CA ARG A 395 19.74 -21.81 16.54
C ARG A 395 19.40 -23.29 16.22
N GLU A 396 19.10 -24.08 17.24
CA GLU A 396 18.84 -25.51 17.16
C GLU A 396 17.72 -25.95 16.18
N SER A 397 16.89 -25.03 15.72
CA SER A 397 15.77 -25.27 14.80
C SER A 397 16.03 -24.89 13.35
N VAL A 398 17.26 -24.73 12.93
CA VAL A 398 17.63 -24.26 11.58
C VAL A 398 18.00 -25.45 10.69
N THR A 399 17.42 -25.54 9.49
CA THR A 399 17.80 -26.57 8.51
C THR A 399 19.28 -26.47 8.09
N GLU A 400 19.85 -27.54 7.53
CA GLU A 400 21.26 -27.60 7.13
C GLU A 400 21.61 -26.46 6.13
N ALA A 401 20.74 -26.20 5.14
CA ALA A 401 20.91 -25.12 4.19
C ALA A 401 20.93 -23.73 4.86
N MET A 402 20.09 -23.51 5.86
CA MET A 402 20.06 -22.29 6.67
C MET A 402 21.31 -22.16 7.55
N SER A 403 21.82 -23.26 8.08
CA SER A 403 23.05 -23.31 8.90
C SER A 403 24.27 -22.91 8.07
N ILE A 404 24.40 -23.43 6.86
CA ILE A 404 25.52 -23.12 5.94
C ILE A 404 25.52 -21.62 5.60
N LYS A 405 24.37 -21.01 5.27
CA LYS A 405 24.27 -19.56 4.98
C LYS A 405 24.52 -18.69 6.22
N HIS A 406 24.10 -19.12 7.38
CA HIS A 406 24.41 -18.42 8.63
C HIS A 406 25.93 -18.37 8.86
N SER A 407 26.64 -19.47 8.63
CA SER A 407 28.10 -19.53 8.76
C SER A 407 28.82 -18.68 7.69
N MET A 408 28.35 -18.69 6.44
CA MET A 408 28.88 -17.86 5.35
C MET A 408 28.70 -16.35 5.60
N PHE A 409 27.55 -15.94 6.16
CA PHE A 409 27.29 -14.54 6.50
C PHE A 409 28.22 -14.05 7.62
N HIS A 410 28.46 -14.84 8.64
CA HIS A 410 29.37 -14.51 9.74
C HIS A 410 30.84 -14.51 9.31
N GLY A 411 31.24 -15.41 8.39
CA GLY A 411 32.60 -15.45 7.86
C GLY A 411 32.98 -14.28 6.94
N ARG A 412 32.05 -13.79 6.14
CA ARG A 412 32.27 -12.65 5.21
C ARG A 412 32.14 -11.28 5.87
N GLY A 413 31.29 -11.14 6.90
CA GLY A 413 31.08 -9.86 7.60
C GLY A 413 32.26 -9.39 8.41
N GLN A 414 33.18 -10.26 8.84
CA GLN A 414 34.39 -9.87 9.54
C GLN A 414 35.48 -9.28 8.64
N GLY A 415 35.40 -9.51 7.32
CA GLY A 415 36.41 -9.01 6.36
C GLY A 415 36.18 -7.59 5.84
N HIS A 416 34.99 -7.02 5.98
CA HIS A 416 34.64 -5.72 5.39
C HIS A 416 34.49 -4.55 6.37
N LEU A 417 34.67 -4.75 7.67
CA LEU A 417 34.65 -3.69 8.69
C LEU A 417 36.05 -3.18 9.09
N ARG A 418 37.06 -3.51 8.32
CA ARG A 418 38.42 -2.90 8.46
C ARG A 418 38.83 -2.33 7.13
N THR A 419 38.36 -1.18 6.78
CA THR A 419 39.06 -0.08 6.01
C THR A 419 37.99 0.90 5.52
N THR A 420 37.95 1.96 6.13
CA THR A 420 37.87 3.43 5.95
C THR A 420 36.98 4.08 6.97
#